data_1ceb1afe81209acde7691ebcd66bbf45
#
_entry.id   1ceb1afe81209acde7691ebcd66bbf45
#
_cell.length_a   1.000
_cell.length_b   1.000
_cell.length_c   1.000
_cell.angle_alpha   90.00
_cell.angle_beta   90.00
_cell.angle_gamma   90.00
#
_symmetry.space_group_name_H-M   'P 1'
#
loop_
_entity.id
_entity.type
_entity.pdbx_description
1 polymer ?
#
loop_
_entity_poly.entity_id
_entity_poly.type
_entity_poly.pdbx_seq_one_letter_code
_entity_poly.pdbx_strand_id
1 'polypeptide(L)'
;MKKLFFLPLALYSFLMFGQNVVVVEYRHVESEHIAEFEAKEIDYWSKVKQNGIDEGYMLASAFFRLIDAGRVEDETMPTHAFVHVYKDFEQLVNSSKMWSNTEKILGMKQSLVSTDDISTTMRIQRYKLIDEILPLREFKYAVWNYAKPKDFNGFVNENLKLWKPYFQKKVGKNGLAGYGILARVHPQGMEQSSVLTYDHYTDLSSAMQALSPMDYDQAIVSKSKMSEYDPDGFRYRVLLELIQLQGSVE
;
A
#
# COMPACT_ATOMS: atom_id res chain seq x y z
N MET A 1 -3.50 23.53 61.01
CA MET A 1 -2.57 23.03 59.96
C MET A 1 -3.39 22.31 58.90
N LYS A 2 -3.64 22.95 57.75
CA LYS A 2 -4.37 22.36 56.62
C LYS A 2 -3.37 21.62 55.73
N LYS A 3 -3.47 20.27 55.63
CA LYS A 3 -2.70 19.48 54.73
C LYS A 3 -3.27 19.62 53.29
N LEU A 4 -2.51 20.29 52.44
CA LEU A 4 -2.79 20.36 51.01
C LEU A 4 -2.40 18.99 50.40
N PHE A 5 -3.43 18.25 49.91
CA PHE A 5 -3.25 17.06 49.09
C PHE A 5 -2.92 17.50 47.64
N PHE A 6 -1.65 17.39 47.23
CA PHE A 6 -1.30 17.48 45.83
C PHE A 6 -1.68 16.17 45.12
N LEU A 7 -2.73 16.23 44.31
CA LEU A 7 -3.08 15.16 43.38
C LEU A 7 -2.12 15.27 42.16
N PRO A 8 -1.29 14.25 41.86
CA PRO A 8 -0.51 14.31 40.62
C PRO A 8 -1.46 14.15 39.45
N LEU A 9 -1.59 15.21 38.67
CA LEU A 9 -2.25 15.19 37.36
C LEU A 9 -1.38 14.33 36.43
N ALA A 10 -1.71 13.04 36.30
CA ALA A 10 -1.09 12.17 35.32
C ALA A 10 -1.49 12.71 33.94
N LEU A 11 -0.59 13.44 33.30
CA LEU A 11 -0.65 13.74 31.88
C LEU A 11 -0.59 12.40 31.15
N TYR A 12 -1.75 11.85 30.79
CA TYR A 12 -1.84 10.86 29.74
C TYR A 12 -1.44 11.57 28.43
N SER A 13 -0.19 11.49 28.08
CA SER A 13 0.25 11.73 26.71
C SER A 13 -0.46 10.66 25.87
N PHE A 14 -1.59 11.02 25.27
CA PHE A 14 -2.11 10.31 24.13
C PHE A 14 -1.01 10.43 23.05
N LEU A 15 -0.16 9.42 22.96
CA LEU A 15 0.61 9.18 21.75
C LEU A 15 -0.44 8.98 20.65
N MET A 16 -0.77 10.08 19.98
CA MET A 16 -1.41 10.01 18.68
C MET A 16 -0.36 9.37 17.76
N PHE A 17 -0.35 8.06 17.67
CA PHE A 17 0.26 7.36 16.56
C PHE A 17 -0.46 7.89 15.32
N GLY A 18 0.20 8.80 14.61
CA GLY A 18 -0.30 9.31 13.35
C GLY A 18 -0.48 8.10 12.43
N GLN A 19 -1.72 7.82 12.03
CA GLN A 19 -1.96 6.74 11.08
C GLN A 19 -1.34 7.17 9.75
N ASN A 20 -0.37 6.40 9.26
CA ASN A 20 0.29 6.67 7.99
C ASN A 20 -0.74 6.83 6.87
N VAL A 21 -0.46 7.78 5.99
CA VAL A 21 -1.25 8.01 4.78
C VAL A 21 -0.54 7.31 3.62
N VAL A 22 -1.29 6.50 2.90
CA VAL A 22 -0.80 5.75 1.74
C VAL A 22 -1.48 6.26 0.48
N VAL A 23 -0.68 6.64 -0.51
CA VAL A 23 -1.16 7.03 -1.84
C VAL A 23 -0.80 5.94 -2.82
N VAL A 24 -1.80 5.44 -3.54
CA VAL A 24 -1.61 4.48 -4.63
C VAL A 24 -1.95 5.18 -5.93
N GLU A 25 -0.96 5.29 -6.81
CA GLU A 25 -1.12 5.83 -8.16
C GLU A 25 -0.99 4.69 -9.17
N TYR A 26 -1.96 4.58 -10.07
CA TYR A 26 -1.98 3.61 -11.14
C TYR A 26 -1.62 4.25 -12.46
N ARG A 27 -0.71 3.60 -13.19
CA ARG A 27 -0.28 4.00 -14.52
C ARG A 27 -0.63 2.93 -15.55
N HIS A 28 -1.07 3.37 -16.72
CA HIS A 28 -1.06 2.55 -17.93
C HIS A 28 0.15 2.92 -18.78
N VAL A 29 0.85 1.93 -19.29
CA VAL A 29 2.00 2.05 -20.18
C VAL A 29 1.79 1.06 -21.32
N GLU A 30 1.87 1.52 -22.56
CA GLU A 30 1.80 0.65 -23.73
C GLU A 30 2.91 -0.39 -23.71
N SER A 31 2.62 -1.59 -24.18
CA SER A 31 3.52 -2.75 -24.06
C SER A 31 4.92 -2.48 -24.62
N GLU A 32 5.02 -1.72 -25.70
CA GLU A 32 6.27 -1.32 -26.36
C GLU A 32 7.13 -0.35 -25.54
N HIS A 33 6.51 0.39 -24.63
CA HIS A 33 7.16 1.38 -23.78
C HIS A 33 7.47 0.91 -22.36
N ILE A 34 7.03 -0.28 -21.96
CA ILE A 34 7.21 -0.79 -20.58
C ILE A 34 8.68 -0.77 -20.15
N ALA A 35 9.57 -1.28 -21.00
CA ALA A 35 11.00 -1.35 -20.65
C ALA A 35 11.63 0.05 -20.49
N GLU A 36 11.27 1.00 -21.36
CA GLU A 36 11.73 2.39 -21.29
C GLU A 36 11.18 3.08 -20.03
N PHE A 37 9.90 2.90 -19.75
CA PHE A 37 9.24 3.47 -18.58
C PHE A 37 9.91 2.99 -17.29
N GLU A 38 10.09 1.67 -17.14
CA GLU A 38 10.73 1.10 -15.96
C GLU A 38 12.16 1.57 -15.80
N ALA A 39 12.95 1.61 -16.90
CA ALA A 39 14.31 2.13 -16.84
C ALA A 39 14.37 3.59 -16.38
N LYS A 40 13.49 4.46 -16.90
CA LYS A 40 13.42 5.86 -16.46
C LYS A 40 13.03 5.98 -14.97
N GLU A 41 12.07 5.19 -14.52
CA GLU A 41 11.64 5.20 -13.12
C GLU A 41 12.75 4.71 -12.17
N ILE A 42 13.50 3.66 -12.57
CA ILE A 42 14.58 3.09 -11.76
C ILE A 42 15.84 3.99 -11.80
N ASP A 43 16.26 4.46 -12.97
CA ASP A 43 17.55 5.13 -13.12
C ASP A 43 17.50 6.62 -12.72
N TYR A 44 16.36 7.27 -12.87
CA TYR A 44 16.21 8.71 -12.67
C TYR A 44 15.21 9.05 -11.55
N TRP A 45 13.94 8.67 -11.68
CA TRP A 45 12.92 9.08 -10.74
C TRP A 45 13.09 8.50 -9.34
N SER A 46 13.73 7.35 -9.23
CA SER A 46 14.12 6.78 -7.93
C SER A 46 15.03 7.72 -7.13
N LYS A 47 15.96 8.43 -7.79
CA LYS A 47 16.86 9.37 -7.13
C LYS A 47 16.09 10.56 -6.54
N VAL A 48 15.08 11.04 -7.25
CA VAL A 48 14.21 12.14 -6.76
C VAL A 48 13.37 11.66 -5.58
N LYS A 49 12.82 10.44 -5.66
CA LYS A 49 12.04 9.84 -4.56
C LYS A 49 12.93 9.61 -3.33
N GLN A 50 14.16 9.07 -3.52
CA GLN A 50 15.10 8.88 -2.43
C GLN A 50 15.47 10.20 -1.77
N ASN A 51 15.77 11.25 -2.55
CA ASN A 51 16.01 12.58 -2.00
C ASN A 51 14.80 13.11 -1.22
N GLY A 52 13.58 12.87 -1.74
CA GLY A 52 12.34 13.22 -1.04
C GLY A 52 12.18 12.51 0.31
N ILE A 53 12.66 11.26 0.42
CA ILE A 53 12.69 10.48 1.68
C ILE A 53 13.75 11.08 2.62
N ASP A 54 14.95 11.32 2.12
CA ASP A 54 16.07 11.85 2.90
C ASP A 54 15.79 13.26 3.47
N GLU A 55 15.02 14.07 2.71
CA GLU A 55 14.57 15.41 3.10
C GLU A 55 13.28 15.39 3.96
N GLY A 56 12.72 14.21 4.21
CA GLY A 56 11.52 14.05 5.06
C GLY A 56 10.20 14.44 4.39
N TYR A 57 10.11 14.48 3.06
CA TYR A 57 8.86 14.74 2.33
C TYR A 57 7.98 13.50 2.20
N MET A 58 8.52 12.28 2.34
CA MET A 58 7.80 11.02 2.43
C MET A 58 8.57 10.01 3.29
N LEU A 59 7.95 8.92 3.69
CA LEU A 59 8.58 7.85 4.46
C LEU A 59 9.14 6.75 3.55
N ALA A 60 8.34 6.34 2.56
CA ALA A 60 8.70 5.25 1.66
C ALA A 60 8.02 5.39 0.31
N SER A 61 8.62 4.78 -0.70
CA SER A 61 8.07 4.64 -2.04
C SER A 61 8.31 3.24 -2.57
N ALA A 62 7.26 2.60 -3.09
CA ALA A 62 7.34 1.32 -3.77
C ALA A 62 6.82 1.45 -5.21
N PHE A 63 7.48 0.76 -6.13
CA PHE A 63 7.12 0.68 -7.53
C PHE A 63 6.82 -0.77 -7.90
N PHE A 64 5.63 -1.01 -8.44
CA PHE A 64 5.13 -2.33 -8.79
C PHE A 64 4.74 -2.42 -10.25
N ARG A 65 4.91 -3.62 -10.83
CA ARG A 65 4.28 -4.05 -12.08
C ARG A 65 3.08 -4.94 -11.75
N LEU A 66 1.95 -4.74 -12.42
CA LEU A 66 0.82 -5.66 -12.35
C LEU A 66 1.14 -6.89 -13.19
N ILE A 67 1.01 -8.08 -12.61
CA ILE A 67 1.26 -9.34 -13.32
C ILE A 67 0.18 -9.53 -14.40
N ASP A 68 0.62 -9.88 -15.60
CA ASP A 68 -0.18 -10.14 -16.81
C ASP A 68 -0.95 -8.93 -17.38
N ALA A 69 -0.90 -7.75 -16.76
CA ALA A 69 -1.61 -6.58 -17.24
C ALA A 69 -1.13 -6.10 -18.64
N GLY A 70 0.17 -6.16 -18.90
CA GLY A 70 0.73 -5.75 -20.19
C GLY A 70 0.61 -6.79 -21.32
N ARG A 71 -0.03 -7.95 -21.08
CA ARG A 71 -0.21 -9.02 -22.08
C ARG A 71 -1.59 -8.98 -22.73
N VAL A 72 -2.51 -8.26 -22.17
CA VAL A 72 -3.82 -8.02 -22.73
C VAL A 72 -3.83 -6.59 -23.22
N GLU A 73 -4.08 -6.38 -24.50
CA GLU A 73 -4.25 -5.04 -25.09
C GLU A 73 -5.57 -4.43 -24.60
N ASP A 74 -5.59 -4.03 -23.35
CA ASP A 74 -6.71 -3.37 -22.71
C ASP A 74 -6.22 -2.06 -22.06
N GLU A 75 -6.35 -0.97 -22.80
CA GLU A 75 -5.99 0.38 -22.35
C GLU A 75 -6.74 0.83 -21.08
N THR A 76 -7.77 0.09 -20.68
CA THR A 76 -8.53 0.38 -19.46
C THR A 76 -7.89 -0.23 -18.21
N MET A 77 -6.87 -1.07 -18.36
CA MET A 77 -6.19 -1.72 -17.26
C MET A 77 -4.85 -1.05 -16.94
N PRO A 78 -4.56 -0.76 -15.66
CA PRO A 78 -3.24 -0.28 -15.29
C PRO A 78 -2.20 -1.39 -15.45
N THR A 79 -1.00 -1.02 -15.86
CA THR A 79 0.17 -1.92 -15.97
C THR A 79 1.11 -1.79 -14.77
N HIS A 80 1.14 -0.62 -14.14
CA HIS A 80 2.01 -0.29 -13.01
C HIS A 80 1.27 0.41 -11.90
N ALA A 81 1.85 0.33 -10.70
CA ALA A 81 1.38 1.08 -9.53
C ALA A 81 2.56 1.64 -8.73
N PHE A 82 2.41 2.87 -8.28
CA PHE A 82 3.26 3.47 -7.25
C PHE A 82 2.54 3.49 -5.92
N VAL A 83 3.25 3.20 -4.85
CA VAL A 83 2.78 3.33 -3.48
C VAL A 83 3.71 4.29 -2.76
N HIS A 84 3.15 5.40 -2.29
CA HIS A 84 3.88 6.39 -1.50
C HIS A 84 3.32 6.44 -0.10
N VAL A 85 4.19 6.35 0.90
CA VAL A 85 3.81 6.36 2.31
C VAL A 85 4.24 7.66 2.95
N TYR A 86 3.31 8.28 3.66
CA TYR A 86 3.49 9.53 4.38
C TYR A 86 3.11 9.34 5.84
N LYS A 87 3.78 10.05 6.73
CA LYS A 87 3.49 10.03 8.17
C LYS A 87 2.07 10.52 8.48
N ASP A 88 1.59 11.52 7.73
CA ASP A 88 0.30 12.15 7.92
C ASP A 88 -0.13 12.95 6.67
N PHE A 89 -1.31 13.57 6.70
CA PHE A 89 -1.80 14.41 5.61
C PHE A 89 -1.00 15.70 5.42
N GLU A 90 -0.37 16.23 6.46
CA GLU A 90 0.46 17.44 6.36
C GLU A 90 1.71 17.14 5.54
N GLN A 91 2.39 16.01 5.82
CA GLN A 91 3.52 15.56 5.01
C GLN A 91 3.09 15.31 3.56
N LEU A 92 1.95 14.65 3.32
CA LEU A 92 1.41 14.44 1.97
C LEU A 92 1.21 15.76 1.23
N VAL A 93 0.60 16.78 1.85
CA VAL A 93 0.37 18.11 1.20
C VAL A 93 1.70 18.78 0.89
N ASN A 94 2.68 18.67 1.79
CA ASN A 94 4.00 19.27 1.61
C ASN A 94 4.90 18.51 0.63
N SER A 95 4.56 17.26 0.28
CA SER A 95 5.42 16.39 -0.55
C SER A 95 5.63 16.93 -1.97
N SER A 96 4.73 17.80 -2.48
CA SER A 96 4.91 18.46 -3.78
C SER A 96 6.21 19.27 -3.87
N LYS A 97 6.77 19.71 -2.75
CA LYS A 97 8.02 20.48 -2.70
C LYS A 97 9.25 19.66 -3.12
N MET A 98 9.21 18.33 -2.98
CA MET A 98 10.31 17.45 -3.38
C MET A 98 10.64 17.56 -4.87
N TRP A 99 9.64 17.88 -5.72
CA TRP A 99 9.81 17.98 -7.17
C TRP A 99 10.49 19.28 -7.62
N SER A 100 10.57 20.29 -6.76
CA SER A 100 11.13 21.61 -7.11
C SER A 100 12.63 21.58 -7.44
N ASN A 101 13.37 20.57 -6.98
CA ASN A 101 14.79 20.41 -7.19
C ASN A 101 15.15 19.26 -8.16
N THR A 102 14.18 18.74 -8.90
CA THR A 102 14.34 17.56 -9.78
C THR A 102 15.55 17.68 -10.71
N GLU A 103 15.66 18.77 -11.47
CA GLU A 103 16.78 18.96 -12.42
C GLU A 103 18.15 19.01 -11.73
N LYS A 104 18.21 19.59 -10.52
CA LYS A 104 19.44 19.63 -9.72
C LYS A 104 19.83 18.23 -9.24
N ILE A 105 18.86 17.42 -8.81
CA ILE A 105 19.07 16.05 -8.34
C ILE A 105 19.52 15.16 -9.51
N LEU A 106 18.88 15.29 -10.66
CA LEU A 106 19.15 14.50 -11.85
C LEU A 106 20.42 14.93 -12.59
N GLY A 107 20.85 16.20 -12.42
CA GLY A 107 21.97 16.78 -13.19
C GLY A 107 21.62 17.02 -14.66
N MET A 108 20.34 17.00 -15.03
CA MET A 108 19.83 17.19 -16.38
C MET A 108 18.41 17.75 -16.39
N LYS A 109 17.93 18.19 -17.56
CA LYS A 109 16.56 18.65 -17.72
C LYS A 109 15.57 17.52 -17.50
N GLN A 110 14.53 17.78 -16.72
CA GLN A 110 13.45 16.83 -16.43
C GLN A 110 12.79 16.30 -17.71
N SER A 111 12.65 17.13 -18.74
CA SER A 111 12.03 16.76 -20.02
C SER A 111 12.74 15.61 -20.75
N LEU A 112 14.05 15.38 -20.48
CA LEU A 112 14.81 14.29 -21.12
C LEU A 112 14.48 12.92 -20.52
N VAL A 113 13.89 12.87 -19.34
CA VAL A 113 13.57 11.64 -18.58
C VAL A 113 12.09 11.58 -18.21
N SER A 114 11.26 12.48 -18.76
CA SER A 114 9.80 12.42 -18.58
C SER A 114 9.24 11.09 -19.05
N THR A 115 8.23 10.63 -18.33
CA THR A 115 7.44 9.44 -18.66
C THR A 115 6.01 9.82 -19.10
N ASP A 116 5.71 11.11 -19.22
CA ASP A 116 4.34 11.59 -19.50
C ASP A 116 3.88 11.25 -20.93
N ASP A 117 4.84 11.12 -21.88
CA ASP A 117 4.54 10.79 -23.27
C ASP A 117 4.30 9.28 -23.48
N ILE A 118 4.76 8.44 -22.55
CA ILE A 118 4.73 6.98 -22.66
C ILE A 118 3.90 6.31 -21.55
N SER A 119 3.28 7.10 -20.69
CA SER A 119 2.41 6.58 -19.63
C SER A 119 1.24 7.52 -19.33
N THR A 120 0.13 6.95 -18.88
CA THR A 120 -1.04 7.69 -18.46
C THR A 120 -1.39 7.40 -17.03
N THR A 121 -1.58 8.43 -16.20
CA THR A 121 -2.13 8.27 -14.85
C THR A 121 -3.61 7.92 -14.96
N MET A 122 -3.97 6.71 -14.57
CA MET A 122 -5.36 6.24 -14.66
C MET A 122 -6.18 6.62 -13.43
N ARG A 123 -5.58 6.52 -12.24
CA ARG A 123 -6.25 6.88 -10.99
C ARG A 123 -5.25 7.04 -9.86
N ILE A 124 -5.63 7.87 -8.90
CA ILE A 124 -4.91 8.07 -7.65
C ILE A 124 -5.87 7.79 -6.49
N GLN A 125 -5.45 6.95 -5.58
CA GLN A 125 -6.24 6.54 -4.41
C GLN A 125 -5.46 6.86 -3.14
N ARG A 126 -6.16 7.39 -2.14
CA ARG A 126 -5.58 7.75 -0.86
C ARG A 126 -6.21 6.93 0.25
N TYR A 127 -5.38 6.43 1.15
CA TYR A 127 -5.76 5.55 2.24
C TYR A 127 -5.16 6.04 3.55
N LYS A 128 -5.78 5.62 4.65
CA LYS A 128 -5.12 5.54 5.96
C LYS A 128 -4.71 4.11 6.23
N LEU A 129 -3.49 3.91 6.68
CA LEU A 129 -3.05 2.63 7.23
C LEU A 129 -3.79 2.39 8.54
N ILE A 130 -4.54 1.30 8.61
CA ILE A 130 -5.24 0.89 9.84
C ILE A 130 -4.29 0.08 10.71
N ASP A 131 -3.66 -0.94 10.12
CA ASP A 131 -2.70 -1.79 10.81
C ASP A 131 -1.95 -2.68 9.81
N GLU A 132 -0.78 -3.19 10.22
CA GLU A 132 0.01 -4.08 9.39
C GLU A 132 0.86 -5.06 10.20
N ILE A 133 1.35 -6.08 9.53
CA ILE A 133 2.45 -6.94 9.93
C ILE A 133 3.58 -6.65 8.96
N LEU A 134 4.60 -5.96 9.43
CA LEU A 134 5.77 -5.63 8.61
C LEU A 134 6.45 -6.89 8.10
N PRO A 135 7.00 -6.88 6.88
CA PRO A 135 7.72 -7.99 6.33
C PRO A 135 8.94 -8.36 7.20
N LEU A 136 9.01 -9.63 7.63
CA LEU A 136 10.18 -10.15 8.36
C LEU A 136 11.39 -10.41 7.44
N ARG A 137 11.20 -10.34 6.13
CA ARG A 137 12.20 -10.53 5.08
C ARG A 137 11.77 -9.76 3.84
N GLU A 138 12.68 -9.59 2.90
CA GLU A 138 12.34 -9.03 1.59
C GLU A 138 11.20 -9.80 0.93
N PHE A 139 10.27 -9.08 0.36
CA PHE A 139 9.19 -9.63 -0.46
C PHE A 139 9.38 -9.20 -1.91
N LYS A 140 8.83 -9.99 -2.82
CA LYS A 140 8.88 -9.68 -4.25
C LYS A 140 7.50 -9.55 -4.89
N TYR A 141 6.49 -10.13 -4.29
CA TYR A 141 5.13 -10.12 -4.82
C TYR A 141 4.15 -9.61 -3.77
N ALA A 142 3.10 -8.99 -4.24
CA ALA A 142 1.98 -8.55 -3.41
C ALA A 142 0.65 -8.99 -4.02
N VAL A 143 -0.29 -9.36 -3.17
CA VAL A 143 -1.70 -9.54 -3.55
C VAL A 143 -2.48 -8.43 -2.87
N TRP A 144 -3.16 -7.61 -3.68
CA TRP A 144 -4.04 -6.56 -3.18
C TRP A 144 -5.49 -6.98 -3.31
N ASN A 145 -6.22 -6.93 -2.21
CA ASN A 145 -7.59 -7.40 -2.12
C ASN A 145 -8.50 -6.19 -1.83
N TYR A 146 -9.35 -5.84 -2.78
CA TYR A 146 -10.24 -4.70 -2.71
C TYR A 146 -11.61 -5.12 -2.20
N ALA A 147 -11.99 -4.64 -1.04
CA ALA A 147 -13.27 -4.93 -0.39
C ALA A 147 -14.17 -3.70 -0.32
N LYS A 148 -15.47 -3.95 -0.35
CA LYS A 148 -16.49 -2.95 0.00
C LYS A 148 -17.49 -3.57 0.97
N PRO A 149 -17.06 -3.80 2.22
CA PRO A 149 -17.89 -4.45 3.20
C PRO A 149 -19.18 -3.66 3.46
N LYS A 150 -20.27 -4.38 3.67
CA LYS A 150 -21.57 -3.83 4.09
C LYS A 150 -21.47 -3.25 5.49
N ASP A 151 -20.73 -3.92 6.37
CA ASP A 151 -20.34 -3.41 7.68
C ASP A 151 -18.83 -3.15 7.72
N PHE A 152 -18.44 -1.92 7.45
CA PHE A 152 -17.04 -1.50 7.46
C PHE A 152 -16.37 -1.73 8.83
N ASN A 153 -17.05 -1.38 9.91
CA ASN A 153 -16.47 -1.50 11.26
C ASN A 153 -16.32 -2.97 11.68
N GLY A 154 -17.33 -3.79 11.39
CA GLY A 154 -17.29 -5.24 11.62
C GLY A 154 -16.13 -5.88 10.86
N PHE A 155 -16.00 -5.58 9.57
CA PHE A 155 -14.91 -6.07 8.71
C PHE A 155 -13.52 -5.69 9.26
N VAL A 156 -13.30 -4.40 9.55
CA VAL A 156 -12.02 -3.92 10.10
C VAL A 156 -11.71 -4.55 11.44
N ASN A 157 -12.67 -4.57 12.37
CA ASN A 157 -12.46 -5.14 13.70
C ASN A 157 -12.13 -6.64 13.63
N GLU A 158 -12.77 -7.38 12.74
CA GLU A 158 -12.47 -8.81 12.59
C GLU A 158 -11.09 -9.04 11.99
N ASN A 159 -10.70 -8.23 10.99
CA ASN A 159 -9.33 -8.27 10.47
C ASN A 159 -8.29 -8.05 11.58
N LEU A 160 -8.51 -7.07 12.45
CA LEU A 160 -7.59 -6.76 13.54
C LEU A 160 -7.55 -7.84 14.64
N LYS A 161 -8.71 -8.40 15.01
CA LYS A 161 -8.84 -9.26 16.20
C LYS A 161 -8.72 -10.75 15.90
N LEU A 162 -9.06 -11.18 14.67
CA LEU A 162 -9.08 -12.58 14.28
C LEU A 162 -8.05 -12.89 13.19
N TRP A 163 -8.12 -12.18 12.06
CA TRP A 163 -7.31 -12.49 10.89
C TRP A 163 -5.85 -12.04 11.02
N LYS A 164 -5.56 -10.84 11.52
CA LYS A 164 -4.17 -10.39 11.74
C LYS A 164 -3.40 -11.34 12.68
N PRO A 165 -3.90 -11.74 13.88
CA PRO A 165 -3.22 -12.73 14.71
C PRO A 165 -3.03 -14.11 14.04
N TYR A 166 -3.93 -14.49 13.15
CA TYR A 166 -3.79 -15.71 12.35
C TYR A 166 -2.65 -15.58 11.33
N PHE A 167 -2.62 -14.50 10.55
CA PHE A 167 -1.55 -14.25 9.59
C PHE A 167 -0.20 -14.04 10.26
N GLN A 168 -0.16 -13.38 11.41
CA GLN A 168 1.09 -13.16 12.16
C GLN A 168 1.80 -14.47 12.52
N LYS A 169 1.06 -15.56 12.81
CA LYS A 169 1.60 -16.89 13.03
C LYS A 169 2.10 -17.59 11.76
N LYS A 170 1.69 -17.09 10.60
CA LYS A 170 2.01 -17.64 9.28
C LYS A 170 3.08 -16.84 8.53
N VAL A 171 3.33 -15.58 8.91
CA VAL A 171 4.45 -14.80 8.36
C VAL A 171 5.76 -15.54 8.58
N GLY A 172 6.56 -15.61 7.51
CA GLY A 172 7.77 -16.42 7.45
C GLY A 172 7.56 -17.88 7.03
N LYS A 173 6.31 -18.31 6.79
CA LYS A 173 5.95 -19.65 6.31
C LYS A 173 5.22 -19.54 4.97
N ASN A 174 5.40 -20.56 4.11
CA ASN A 174 4.71 -20.66 2.81
C ASN A 174 4.79 -19.35 2.00
N GLY A 175 5.94 -18.70 2.01
CA GLY A 175 6.19 -17.48 1.26
C GLY A 175 5.53 -16.21 1.78
N LEU A 176 4.61 -16.27 2.74
CA LEU A 176 3.98 -15.07 3.32
C LEU A 176 5.03 -14.25 4.10
N ALA A 177 5.20 -12.99 3.72
CA ALA A 177 6.18 -12.08 4.31
C ALA A 177 5.54 -11.00 5.18
N GLY A 178 4.36 -10.51 4.82
CA GLY A 178 3.66 -9.45 5.53
C GLY A 178 2.19 -9.37 5.18
N TYR A 179 1.44 -8.56 5.92
CA TYR A 179 0.00 -8.35 5.75
C TYR A 179 -0.35 -6.94 6.20
N GLY A 180 -1.35 -6.31 5.58
CA GLY A 180 -1.86 -5.03 6.06
C GLY A 180 -3.27 -4.72 5.62
N ILE A 181 -3.84 -3.70 6.26
CA ILE A 181 -5.19 -3.21 6.00
C ILE A 181 -5.21 -1.69 5.92
N LEU A 182 -5.81 -1.19 4.87
CA LEU A 182 -5.93 0.23 4.55
C LEU A 182 -7.40 0.62 4.43
N ALA A 183 -7.79 1.73 5.03
CA ALA A 183 -9.11 2.35 4.82
C ALA A 183 -9.02 3.45 3.77
N ARG A 184 -9.87 3.44 2.76
CA ARG A 184 -9.90 4.45 1.72
C ARG A 184 -10.38 5.80 2.25
N VAL A 185 -9.62 6.84 1.94
CA VAL A 185 -9.95 8.25 2.24
C VAL A 185 -10.51 8.94 1.00
N HIS A 186 -9.89 8.73 -0.18
CA HIS A 186 -10.28 9.39 -1.43
C HIS A 186 -9.83 8.59 -2.66
N PRO A 187 -10.59 8.55 -3.78
CA PRO A 187 -11.99 8.99 -3.86
C PRO A 187 -12.92 8.06 -3.08
N GLN A 188 -14.06 8.60 -2.68
CA GLN A 188 -15.15 7.84 -2.07
C GLN A 188 -16.36 7.82 -3.01
N GLY A 189 -17.15 6.77 -2.97
CA GLY A 189 -18.34 6.63 -3.79
C GLY A 189 -18.93 5.23 -3.73
N MET A 190 -20.15 5.08 -4.24
CA MET A 190 -20.85 3.79 -4.21
C MET A 190 -20.12 2.68 -4.99
N GLU A 191 -19.42 3.04 -6.05
CA GLU A 191 -18.66 2.10 -6.88
C GLU A 191 -17.26 1.82 -6.37
N GLN A 192 -16.78 2.58 -5.37
CA GLN A 192 -15.42 2.45 -4.87
C GLN A 192 -15.32 1.42 -3.72
N SER A 193 -14.26 0.61 -3.73
CA SER A 193 -13.88 -0.19 -2.56
C SER A 193 -13.53 0.72 -1.39
N SER A 194 -13.99 0.43 -0.19
CA SER A 194 -13.70 1.23 1.01
C SER A 194 -12.51 0.71 1.80
N VAL A 195 -12.09 -0.53 1.54
CA VAL A 195 -10.94 -1.18 2.18
C VAL A 195 -10.05 -1.79 1.12
N LEU A 196 -8.75 -1.75 1.37
CA LEU A 196 -7.71 -2.52 0.68
C LEU A 196 -6.95 -3.32 1.73
N THR A 197 -6.97 -4.65 1.66
CA THR A 197 -6.01 -5.48 2.36
C THR A 197 -4.92 -5.91 1.40
N TYR A 198 -3.71 -6.12 1.92
CA TYR A 198 -2.60 -6.57 1.11
C TYR A 198 -1.80 -7.66 1.83
N ASP A 199 -1.31 -8.59 1.04
CA ASP A 199 -0.43 -9.67 1.49
C ASP A 199 0.87 -9.58 0.69
N HIS A 200 2.02 -9.70 1.38
CA HIS A 200 3.33 -9.70 0.76
C HIS A 200 3.89 -11.13 0.70
N TYR A 201 4.50 -11.50 -0.43
CA TYR A 201 5.06 -12.83 -0.67
C TYR A 201 6.49 -12.76 -1.17
N THR A 202 7.30 -13.75 -0.79
CA THR A 202 8.68 -13.88 -1.24
C THR A 202 8.79 -14.45 -2.67
N ASP A 203 7.79 -15.20 -3.11
CA ASP A 203 7.79 -15.87 -4.41
C ASP A 203 6.41 -15.87 -5.08
N LEU A 204 6.41 -15.99 -6.41
CA LEU A 204 5.22 -15.94 -7.25
C LEU A 204 4.26 -17.11 -6.98
N SER A 205 4.80 -18.30 -6.75
CA SER A 205 3.98 -19.50 -6.51
C SER A 205 3.11 -19.34 -5.28
N SER A 206 3.70 -18.84 -4.18
CA SER A 206 2.97 -18.57 -2.94
C SER A 206 1.90 -17.47 -3.12
N ALA A 207 2.23 -16.41 -3.86
CA ALA A 207 1.29 -15.35 -4.18
C ALA A 207 0.12 -15.85 -5.06
N MET A 208 0.39 -16.67 -6.07
CA MET A 208 -0.62 -17.31 -6.92
C MET A 208 -1.50 -18.26 -6.13
N GLN A 209 -0.90 -19.04 -5.21
CA GLN A 209 -1.67 -19.94 -4.35
C GLN A 209 -2.65 -19.19 -3.46
N ALA A 210 -2.27 -18.00 -2.97
CA ALA A 210 -3.16 -17.15 -2.19
C ALA A 210 -4.37 -16.61 -2.98
N LEU A 211 -4.29 -16.56 -4.31
CA LEU A 211 -5.41 -16.19 -5.17
C LEU A 211 -6.38 -17.36 -5.44
N SER A 212 -5.90 -18.59 -5.25
CA SER A 212 -6.74 -19.78 -5.39
C SER A 212 -7.74 -19.90 -4.25
N PRO A 213 -8.84 -20.66 -4.41
CA PRO A 213 -9.69 -21.02 -3.29
C PRO A 213 -8.85 -21.64 -2.17
N MET A 214 -8.76 -20.97 -1.04
CA MET A 214 -7.89 -21.41 0.07
C MET A 214 -8.67 -22.23 1.05
N ASP A 215 -8.12 -23.40 1.42
CA ASP A 215 -8.54 -24.13 2.59
C ASP A 215 -7.98 -23.45 3.84
N TYR A 216 -8.71 -22.49 4.35
CA TYR A 216 -8.40 -21.94 5.67
C TYR A 216 -8.65 -22.97 6.74
N ASP A 217 -7.87 -22.91 7.82
CA ASP A 217 -8.10 -23.70 9.01
C ASP A 217 -9.55 -23.52 9.49
N GLN A 218 -10.31 -24.61 9.53
CA GLN A 218 -11.72 -24.62 9.94
C GLN A 218 -11.91 -24.04 11.35
N ALA A 219 -10.89 -24.13 12.22
CA ALA A 219 -10.94 -23.55 13.56
C ALA A 219 -10.97 -22.00 13.54
N ILE A 220 -10.44 -21.34 12.49
CA ILE A 220 -10.57 -19.90 12.35
C ILE A 220 -11.83 -19.54 11.55
N VAL A 221 -12.14 -20.28 10.49
CA VAL A 221 -13.34 -20.05 9.66
C VAL A 221 -14.61 -20.12 10.51
N SER A 222 -14.72 -21.10 11.41
CA SER A 222 -15.87 -21.24 12.29
C SER A 222 -16.08 -20.09 13.29
N LYS A 223 -15.07 -19.24 13.49
CA LYS A 223 -15.12 -18.06 14.34
C LYS A 223 -15.35 -16.78 13.54
N SER A 224 -15.16 -16.85 12.23
CA SER A 224 -15.25 -15.71 11.35
C SER A 224 -16.69 -15.33 11.07
N LYS A 225 -16.95 -14.03 11.09
CA LYS A 225 -18.21 -13.40 10.67
C LYS A 225 -18.04 -12.59 9.40
N MET A 226 -16.94 -12.84 8.67
CA MET A 226 -16.62 -12.09 7.44
C MET A 226 -17.77 -12.15 6.43
N SER A 227 -18.46 -13.29 6.29
CA SER A 227 -19.63 -13.43 5.42
C SER A 227 -20.83 -12.57 5.85
N GLU A 228 -20.91 -12.13 7.11
CA GLU A 228 -21.94 -11.20 7.58
C GLU A 228 -21.53 -9.75 7.25
N TYR A 229 -20.23 -9.42 7.35
CA TYR A 229 -19.71 -8.07 7.16
C TYR A 229 -19.47 -7.74 5.69
N ASP A 230 -18.99 -8.71 4.91
CA ASP A 230 -18.67 -8.59 3.48
C ASP A 230 -19.22 -9.80 2.72
N PRO A 231 -20.55 -9.91 2.57
CA PRO A 231 -21.18 -11.08 1.96
C PRO A 231 -20.81 -11.27 0.47
N ASP A 232 -20.44 -10.18 -0.21
CA ASP A 232 -20.05 -10.22 -1.61
C ASP A 232 -18.55 -10.55 -1.78
N GLY A 233 -17.76 -10.52 -0.70
CA GLY A 233 -16.33 -10.77 -0.71
C GLY A 233 -15.52 -9.68 -1.43
N PHE A 234 -14.29 -10.02 -1.81
CA PHE A 234 -13.43 -9.06 -2.53
C PHE A 234 -13.98 -8.76 -3.92
N ARG A 235 -14.15 -7.47 -4.22
CA ARG A 235 -14.62 -7.01 -5.54
C ARG A 235 -13.67 -7.39 -6.67
N TYR A 236 -12.36 -7.29 -6.40
CA TYR A 236 -11.29 -7.77 -7.27
C TYR A 236 -10.01 -7.92 -6.48
N ARG A 237 -9.10 -8.71 -7.03
CA ARG A 237 -7.80 -8.99 -6.45
C ARG A 237 -6.74 -8.77 -7.52
N VAL A 238 -5.63 -8.17 -7.13
CA VAL A 238 -4.54 -7.80 -8.05
C VAL A 238 -3.27 -8.45 -7.58
N LEU A 239 -2.55 -9.09 -8.50
CA LEU A 239 -1.22 -9.64 -8.27
C LEU A 239 -0.17 -8.69 -8.84
N LEU A 240 0.82 -8.34 -8.01
CA LEU A 240 1.85 -7.36 -8.35
C LEU A 240 3.23 -7.94 -8.09
N GLU A 241 4.19 -7.53 -8.93
CA GLU A 241 5.61 -7.74 -8.72
C GLU A 241 6.25 -6.43 -8.24
N LEU A 242 6.99 -6.47 -7.15
CA LEU A 242 7.77 -5.34 -6.65
C LEU A 242 9.01 -5.18 -7.55
N ILE A 243 9.12 -4.01 -8.18
CA ILE A 243 10.28 -3.61 -8.99
C ILE A 243 11.29 -2.89 -8.11
N GLN A 244 10.83 -1.96 -7.27
CA GLN A 244 11.72 -1.16 -6.43
C GLN A 244 11.00 -0.76 -5.13
N LEU A 245 11.75 -0.75 -4.04
CA LEU A 245 11.33 -0.23 -2.73
C LEU A 245 12.40 0.71 -2.19
N GLN A 246 12.00 1.86 -1.69
CA GLN A 246 12.86 2.88 -1.10
C GLN A 246 12.26 3.37 0.22
N GLY A 247 13.13 3.67 1.19
CA GLY A 247 12.71 4.07 2.53
C GLY A 247 12.19 2.90 3.37
N SER A 248 11.72 3.23 4.57
CA SER A 248 11.11 2.28 5.50
C SER A 248 9.94 2.94 6.22
N VAL A 249 9.00 2.12 6.65
CA VAL A 249 7.91 2.52 7.55
C VAL A 249 8.28 1.92 8.89
N GLU A 250 9.02 2.67 9.72
CA GLU A 250 9.32 2.31 11.10
C GLU A 250 8.30 2.94 12.08
#